data_fd7298bc023fc4727deed9310768b372
#
_entry.id   fd7298bc023fc4727deed9310768b372
#
_cell.length_a   1.000
_cell.length_b   1.000
_cell.length_c   1.000
_cell.angle_alpha   90.00
_cell.angle_beta   90.00
_cell.angle_gamma   90.00
#
_symmetry.space_group_name_H-M   'P 1'
#
loop_
_entity.id
_entity.type
_entity.pdbx_description
1 polymer ?
#
loop_
_entity_poly.entity_id
_entity_poly.type
_entity_poly.pdbx_seq_one_letter_code
_entity_poly.pdbx_strand_id
1 'polypeptide(L)'
;MLFIPLCVSAQDVNKKVDDLQGKVDRMPKISGFVQGMYLANFDEDFKFTDNTFRMRRVRMSVEGNLAKGLTYKIQGDFSRSPMLVDAFLKYKPCNEFAIQVGQFKTPFSIESPINPVNLEIFDYSESVQKLVGYSDVCGVGSLGRDLGIMATGSLFPVETQNGDKFGIVDYSIGVFNGNGANNLDNNNRKDIVGRLEVHPGLKALTLSGSYYYGKYTKDDNVNCTRDRWAAGAQYNDGNLVIRGEYISGTTGVAHTVIPEDLGYFNSNGYYGVIGYNFQAGEQKIMPVLRYEHFTKDASIAKGGTNWYTVGINYWPLKSVNFKLDYSLVQKEAGDNSHRVVGILSYKF
;
A
#
# COMPACT_ATOMS: atom_id res chain seq x y z
N MET A 1 -21.07 -26.07 -63.70
CA MET A 1 -20.73 -26.38 -62.27
C MET A 1 -20.11 -25.13 -61.67
N LEU A 2 -20.92 -24.33 -60.96
CA LEU A 2 -20.47 -23.07 -60.38
C LEU A 2 -19.83 -23.35 -59.03
N PHE A 3 -18.53 -23.10 -58.86
CA PHE A 3 -17.86 -23.02 -57.57
C PHE A 3 -18.09 -21.59 -57.02
N ILE A 4 -18.97 -21.43 -56.04
CA ILE A 4 -19.10 -20.21 -55.25
C ILE A 4 -18.09 -20.33 -54.12
N PRO A 5 -17.14 -19.40 -53.96
CA PRO A 5 -16.14 -19.52 -52.90
C PRO A 5 -16.73 -19.20 -51.52
N LEU A 6 -16.52 -20.11 -50.57
CA LEU A 6 -16.84 -19.99 -49.16
C LEU A 6 -16.00 -18.92 -48.38
N CYS A 7 -15.45 -17.93 -49.08
CA CYS A 7 -14.62 -16.86 -48.48
C CYS A 7 -15.39 -15.79 -47.68
N VAL A 8 -16.72 -15.69 -47.85
CA VAL A 8 -17.53 -14.66 -47.17
C VAL A 8 -17.75 -15.00 -45.67
N SER A 9 -17.67 -16.27 -45.29
CA SER A 9 -17.95 -16.74 -43.94
C SER A 9 -16.82 -16.45 -42.95
N ALA A 10 -15.54 -16.45 -43.37
CA ALA A 10 -14.40 -16.27 -42.49
C ALA A 10 -14.21 -14.81 -42.01
N GLN A 11 -14.45 -13.83 -42.87
CA GLN A 11 -14.40 -12.41 -42.49
C GLN A 11 -15.51 -12.02 -41.53
N ASP A 12 -16.72 -12.60 -41.70
CA ASP A 12 -17.85 -12.34 -40.80
C ASP A 12 -17.64 -12.97 -39.42
N VAL A 13 -17.00 -14.14 -39.36
CA VAL A 13 -16.62 -14.80 -38.10
C VAL A 13 -15.56 -14.00 -37.40
N ASN A 14 -14.49 -13.55 -38.07
CA ASN A 14 -13.43 -12.74 -37.45
C ASN A 14 -14.00 -11.42 -36.91
N LYS A 15 -14.87 -10.73 -37.69
CA LYS A 15 -15.52 -9.51 -37.21
C LYS A 15 -16.42 -9.72 -35.99
N LYS A 16 -17.13 -10.86 -35.93
CA LYS A 16 -17.91 -11.22 -34.72
C LYS A 16 -17.02 -11.57 -33.53
N VAL A 17 -15.90 -12.24 -33.79
CA VAL A 17 -14.90 -12.53 -32.74
C VAL A 17 -14.31 -11.25 -32.18
N ASP A 18 -13.91 -10.31 -33.05
CA ASP A 18 -13.38 -9.00 -32.65
C ASP A 18 -14.42 -8.16 -31.87
N ASP A 19 -15.70 -8.19 -32.30
CA ASP A 19 -16.79 -7.49 -31.60
C ASP A 19 -17.07 -8.14 -30.20
N LEU A 20 -17.05 -9.47 -30.12
CA LEU A 20 -17.18 -10.20 -28.86
C LEU A 20 -15.99 -9.93 -27.94
N GLN A 21 -14.77 -9.97 -28.49
CA GLN A 21 -13.54 -9.63 -27.74
C GLN A 21 -13.63 -8.20 -27.20
N GLY A 22 -14.03 -7.23 -28.04
CA GLY A 22 -14.23 -5.84 -27.62
C GLY A 22 -15.33 -5.66 -26.56
N LYS A 23 -16.36 -6.51 -26.54
CA LYS A 23 -17.37 -6.53 -25.48
C LYS A 23 -16.82 -7.14 -24.18
N VAL A 24 -16.07 -8.23 -24.28
CA VAL A 24 -15.41 -8.87 -23.11
C VAL A 24 -14.40 -7.93 -22.48
N ASP A 25 -13.60 -7.23 -23.29
CA ASP A 25 -12.58 -6.27 -22.80
C ASP A 25 -13.20 -5.05 -22.07
N ARG A 26 -14.47 -4.74 -22.34
CA ARG A 26 -15.23 -3.69 -21.64
C ARG A 26 -15.99 -4.18 -20.43
N MET A 27 -16.11 -5.49 -20.22
CA MET A 27 -16.78 -6.02 -19.02
C MET A 27 -16.00 -5.66 -17.77
N PRO A 28 -16.68 -5.21 -16.69
CA PRO A 28 -16.03 -4.99 -15.41
C PRO A 28 -15.40 -6.27 -14.89
N LYS A 29 -14.15 -6.18 -14.46
CA LYS A 29 -13.47 -7.26 -13.74
C LYS A 29 -13.76 -7.15 -12.26
N ILE A 30 -14.30 -8.22 -11.69
CA ILE A 30 -14.53 -8.33 -10.25
C ILE A 30 -13.39 -9.15 -9.67
N SER A 31 -12.78 -8.67 -8.61
CA SER A 31 -11.73 -9.35 -7.88
C SER A 31 -11.82 -9.01 -6.40
N GLY A 32 -11.24 -9.84 -5.57
CA GLY A 32 -11.28 -9.56 -4.14
C GLY A 32 -10.45 -10.52 -3.31
N PHE A 33 -10.50 -10.29 -2.00
CA PHE A 33 -9.93 -11.20 -1.04
C PHE A 33 -10.62 -11.09 0.32
N VAL A 34 -10.57 -12.18 1.04
CA VAL A 34 -11.05 -12.31 2.42
C VAL A 34 -9.87 -12.70 3.30
N GLN A 35 -9.75 -12.07 4.47
CA GLN A 35 -8.75 -12.40 5.49
C GLN A 35 -9.43 -12.60 6.84
N GLY A 36 -9.44 -13.85 7.32
CA GLY A 36 -9.69 -14.18 8.71
C GLY A 36 -8.38 -14.11 9.50
N MET A 37 -8.43 -13.61 10.74
CA MET A 37 -7.25 -13.43 11.58
C MET A 37 -7.52 -13.90 13.00
N TYR A 38 -6.54 -14.60 13.57
CA TYR A 38 -6.36 -14.79 14.99
C TYR A 38 -5.22 -13.90 15.47
N LEU A 39 -5.45 -13.16 16.55
CA LEU A 39 -4.47 -12.29 17.20
C LEU A 39 -4.38 -12.70 18.66
N ALA A 40 -3.17 -12.89 19.17
CA ALA A 40 -2.89 -13.05 20.58
C ALA A 40 -1.73 -12.13 20.97
N ASN A 41 -1.95 -11.30 21.96
CA ASN A 41 -0.93 -10.48 22.59
C ASN A 41 -0.65 -11.02 24.01
N PHE A 42 0.61 -10.93 24.42
CA PHE A 42 1.05 -11.40 25.72
C PHE A 42 1.94 -10.32 26.36
N ASP A 43 1.95 -10.26 27.69
CA ASP A 43 2.93 -9.50 28.44
C ASP A 43 4.31 -10.20 28.44
N GLU A 44 5.26 -9.67 29.20
CA GLU A 44 6.61 -10.23 29.31
C GLU A 44 6.67 -11.62 29.96
N ASP A 45 5.68 -11.96 30.80
CA ASP A 45 5.51 -13.27 31.42
C ASP A 45 4.73 -14.29 30.59
N PHE A 46 4.44 -13.95 29.30
CA PHE A 46 3.59 -14.74 28.38
C PHE A 46 2.15 -14.96 28.87
N LYS A 47 1.60 -14.04 29.68
CA LYS A 47 0.17 -14.03 30.01
C LYS A 47 -0.60 -13.29 28.92
N PHE A 48 -1.77 -13.79 28.56
CA PHE A 48 -2.63 -13.12 27.56
C PHE A 48 -3.05 -11.73 28.05
N THR A 49 -2.78 -10.71 27.22
CA THR A 49 -3.31 -9.35 27.37
C THR A 49 -4.46 -9.11 26.40
N ASP A 50 -4.49 -9.83 25.28
CA ASP A 50 -5.59 -9.83 24.31
C ASP A 50 -5.56 -11.14 23.52
N ASN A 51 -6.77 -11.64 23.16
CA ASN A 51 -6.93 -12.89 22.41
C ASN A 51 -8.25 -12.84 21.65
N THR A 52 -8.16 -12.79 20.30
CA THR A 52 -9.37 -12.58 19.51
C THR A 52 -9.29 -13.18 18.10
N PHE A 53 -10.44 -13.66 17.62
CA PHE A 53 -10.68 -13.90 16.20
C PHE A 53 -11.42 -12.73 15.59
N ARG A 54 -11.02 -12.33 14.38
CA ARG A 54 -11.74 -11.27 13.64
C ARG A 54 -11.62 -11.42 12.13
N MET A 55 -12.61 -10.88 11.43
CA MET A 55 -12.45 -10.61 10.00
C MET A 55 -11.58 -9.38 9.85
N ARG A 56 -10.37 -9.58 9.30
CA ARG A 56 -9.41 -8.49 9.16
C ARG A 56 -9.73 -7.60 7.97
N ARG A 57 -10.07 -8.23 6.83
CA ARG A 57 -10.43 -7.55 5.57
C ARG A 57 -11.36 -8.42 4.76
N VAL A 58 -12.36 -7.81 4.20
CA VAL A 58 -13.28 -8.42 3.22
C VAL A 58 -13.38 -7.43 2.06
N ARG A 59 -12.45 -7.52 1.10
CA ARG A 59 -12.33 -6.54 0.01
C ARG A 59 -12.85 -7.08 -1.30
N MET A 60 -13.61 -6.25 -1.99
CA MET A 60 -14.05 -6.49 -3.35
C MET A 60 -13.75 -5.25 -4.19
N SER A 61 -13.25 -5.47 -5.39
CA SER A 61 -12.93 -4.45 -6.38
C SER A 61 -13.70 -4.70 -7.66
N VAL A 62 -14.21 -3.63 -8.25
CA VAL A 62 -14.74 -3.58 -9.60
C VAL A 62 -13.87 -2.61 -10.39
N GLU A 63 -13.26 -3.08 -11.47
CA GLU A 63 -12.41 -2.25 -12.33
C GLU A 63 -12.66 -2.55 -13.79
N GLY A 64 -12.47 -1.57 -14.66
CA GLY A 64 -12.72 -1.76 -16.09
C GLY A 64 -12.22 -0.60 -16.96
N ASN A 65 -12.35 -0.79 -18.26
CA ASN A 65 -12.00 0.19 -19.29
C ASN A 65 -13.26 0.91 -19.76
N LEU A 66 -13.30 2.23 -19.67
CA LEU A 66 -14.36 3.08 -20.24
C LEU A 66 -14.07 3.44 -21.68
N ALA A 67 -12.80 3.70 -21.99
CA ALA A 67 -12.29 4.02 -23.33
C ALA A 67 -10.80 3.67 -23.40
N LYS A 68 -10.20 3.82 -24.58
CA LYS A 68 -8.74 3.60 -24.75
C LYS A 68 -7.96 4.51 -23.79
N GLY A 69 -7.21 3.89 -22.91
CA GLY A 69 -6.40 4.57 -21.89
C GLY A 69 -7.21 5.13 -20.70
N LEU A 70 -8.55 5.05 -20.70
CA LEU A 70 -9.40 5.51 -19.60
C LEU A 70 -9.95 4.32 -18.81
N THR A 71 -9.53 4.19 -17.56
CA THR A 71 -9.91 3.11 -16.65
C THR A 71 -10.58 3.66 -15.41
N TYR A 72 -11.34 2.83 -14.72
CA TYR A 72 -11.90 3.13 -13.41
C TYR A 72 -11.66 1.98 -12.44
N LYS A 73 -11.67 2.31 -11.15
CA LYS A 73 -11.68 1.33 -10.06
C LYS A 73 -12.56 1.81 -8.93
N ILE A 74 -13.34 0.88 -8.40
CA ILE A 74 -14.09 1.03 -7.14
C ILE A 74 -13.72 -0.15 -6.26
N GLN A 75 -13.32 0.10 -5.01
CA GLN A 75 -12.99 -0.95 -4.05
C GLN A 75 -13.67 -0.65 -2.72
N GLY A 76 -14.35 -1.66 -2.18
CA GLY A 76 -14.92 -1.66 -0.84
C GLY A 76 -14.24 -2.65 0.09
N ASP A 77 -14.23 -2.36 1.39
CA ASP A 77 -13.83 -3.26 2.47
C ASP A 77 -15.01 -3.43 3.43
N PHE A 78 -15.69 -4.57 3.34
CA PHE A 78 -16.93 -4.86 4.08
C PHE A 78 -16.68 -5.20 5.56
N SER A 79 -15.42 -5.29 6.00
CA SER A 79 -15.05 -5.50 7.40
C SER A 79 -14.93 -4.20 8.20
N ARG A 80 -15.26 -3.05 7.62
CA ARG A 80 -15.08 -1.72 8.23
C ARG A 80 -16.14 -0.70 7.82
N SER A 81 -16.24 0.39 8.58
CA SER A 81 -17.02 1.57 8.23
C SER A 81 -16.14 2.84 8.32
N PRO A 82 -16.19 3.75 7.34
CA PRO A 82 -16.86 3.58 6.05
C PRO A 82 -16.16 2.53 5.19
N MET A 83 -16.94 1.83 4.34
CA MET A 83 -16.42 0.70 3.57
C MET A 83 -15.69 1.10 2.29
N LEU A 84 -15.93 2.30 1.73
CA LEU A 84 -15.28 2.73 0.49
C LEU A 84 -13.78 2.93 0.71
N VAL A 85 -12.98 2.21 -0.07
CA VAL A 85 -11.52 2.22 0.01
C VAL A 85 -10.91 3.00 -1.14
N ASP A 86 -11.15 2.57 -2.38
CA ASP A 86 -10.70 3.26 -3.59
C ASP A 86 -11.90 3.59 -4.47
N ALA A 87 -11.93 4.79 -5.06
CA ALA A 87 -12.86 5.19 -6.10
C ALA A 87 -12.20 6.24 -6.98
N PHE A 88 -11.76 5.86 -8.19
CA PHE A 88 -11.03 6.78 -9.06
C PHE A 88 -11.23 6.47 -10.54
N LEU A 89 -10.98 7.50 -11.34
CA LEU A 89 -10.75 7.42 -12.79
C LEU A 89 -9.26 7.65 -13.06
N LYS A 90 -8.69 6.90 -14.01
CA LYS A 90 -7.32 7.05 -14.48
C LYS A 90 -7.28 7.11 -15.99
N TYR A 91 -6.70 8.16 -16.52
CA TYR A 91 -6.42 8.33 -17.95
C TYR A 91 -4.91 8.19 -18.20
N LYS A 92 -4.52 7.21 -19.00
CA LYS A 92 -3.13 6.90 -19.37
C LYS A 92 -2.99 6.92 -20.89
N PRO A 93 -2.69 8.09 -21.51
CA PRO A 93 -2.47 8.19 -22.95
C PRO A 93 -1.16 7.52 -23.41
N CYS A 94 -0.12 7.53 -22.58
CA CYS A 94 1.20 6.92 -22.84
C CYS A 94 1.82 6.36 -21.56
N ASN A 95 2.99 5.75 -21.66
CA ASN A 95 3.68 5.22 -20.47
C ASN A 95 4.29 6.32 -19.62
N GLU A 96 4.72 7.40 -20.25
CA GLU A 96 5.39 8.53 -19.64
C GLU A 96 4.42 9.43 -18.83
N PHE A 97 3.11 9.31 -19.07
CA PHE A 97 2.12 10.15 -18.40
C PHE A 97 0.78 9.43 -18.18
N ALA A 98 0.26 9.55 -16.99
CA ALA A 98 -1.11 9.25 -16.64
C ALA A 98 -1.62 10.22 -15.59
N ILE A 99 -2.90 10.54 -15.60
CA ILE A 99 -3.59 11.34 -14.59
C ILE A 99 -4.66 10.49 -13.91
N GLN A 100 -4.74 10.57 -12.60
CA GLN A 100 -5.70 9.85 -11.76
C GLN A 100 -6.44 10.82 -10.86
N VAL A 101 -7.77 10.70 -10.78
CA VAL A 101 -8.66 11.59 -10.01
C VAL A 101 -9.61 10.75 -9.18
N GLY A 102 -9.76 11.09 -7.90
CA GLY A 102 -10.67 10.42 -6.97
C GLY A 102 -10.01 10.09 -5.64
N GLN A 103 -10.47 9.01 -5.00
CA GLN A 103 -9.93 8.51 -3.73
C GLN A 103 -9.02 7.30 -3.99
N PHE A 104 -7.77 7.38 -3.56
CA PHE A 104 -6.76 6.34 -3.72
C PHE A 104 -5.59 6.54 -2.76
N LYS A 105 -4.64 5.60 -2.73
CA LYS A 105 -3.42 5.71 -1.91
C LYS A 105 -2.57 6.90 -2.33
N THR A 106 -2.15 7.70 -1.35
CA THR A 106 -1.16 8.77 -1.58
C THR A 106 0.19 8.17 -1.99
N PRO A 107 0.94 8.81 -2.91
CA PRO A 107 2.22 8.30 -3.38
C PRO A 107 3.34 8.58 -2.37
N PHE A 108 3.26 7.96 -1.21
CA PHE A 108 4.25 8.09 -0.14
C PHE A 108 4.62 6.71 0.39
N SER A 109 5.94 6.47 0.65
CA SER A 109 6.51 5.17 1.05
C SER A 109 6.62 4.13 -0.08
N ILE A 110 7.64 3.28 -0.02
CA ILE A 110 7.83 2.14 -0.92
C ILE A 110 6.93 0.94 -0.53
N GLU A 111 6.59 0.79 0.74
CA GLU A 111 5.74 -0.30 1.23
C GLU A 111 4.24 -0.01 1.07
N SER A 112 3.82 1.24 1.26
CA SER A 112 2.41 1.61 1.25
C SER A 112 1.63 1.18 0.00
N PRO A 113 2.15 1.24 -1.25
CA PRO A 113 1.45 0.79 -2.45
C PRO A 113 1.13 -0.71 -2.46
N ILE A 114 1.89 -1.53 -1.74
CA ILE A 114 1.70 -2.99 -1.72
C ILE A 114 0.29 -3.32 -1.22
N ASN A 115 -0.37 -4.25 -1.91
CA ASN A 115 -1.67 -4.72 -1.44
C ASN A 115 -1.49 -5.51 -0.13
N PRO A 116 -2.28 -5.24 0.93
CA PRO A 116 -2.12 -5.90 2.22
C PRO A 116 -2.10 -7.44 2.18
N VAL A 117 -2.80 -8.05 1.23
CA VAL A 117 -2.81 -9.50 1.07
C VAL A 117 -1.49 -10.05 0.54
N ASN A 118 -0.65 -9.20 -0.05
CA ASN A 118 0.66 -9.54 -0.62
C ASN A 118 1.84 -9.15 0.29
N LEU A 119 1.59 -8.48 1.41
CA LEU A 119 2.64 -8.20 2.40
C LEU A 119 3.24 -9.52 2.90
N GLU A 120 4.51 -9.52 3.18
CA GLU A 120 5.26 -10.68 3.67
C GLU A 120 4.90 -11.00 5.13
N ILE A 121 4.63 -9.98 5.94
CA ILE A 121 4.16 -10.03 7.33
C ILE A 121 2.69 -9.60 7.39
N PHE A 122 2.05 -9.82 8.53
CA PHE A 122 0.62 -9.59 8.73
C PHE A 122 0.16 -8.14 8.45
N ASP A 123 1.01 -7.13 8.63
CA ASP A 123 0.67 -5.72 8.39
C ASP A 123 1.85 -4.91 7.85
N TYR A 124 1.58 -3.66 7.45
CA TYR A 124 2.60 -2.66 7.15
C TYR A 124 3.50 -2.44 8.37
N SER A 125 4.74 -2.01 8.11
CA SER A 125 5.67 -1.63 9.18
C SER A 125 5.09 -0.49 10.04
N GLU A 126 5.52 -0.43 11.30
CA GLU A 126 4.99 0.56 12.25
C GLU A 126 5.25 1.99 11.77
N SER A 127 6.42 2.27 11.18
CA SER A 127 6.72 3.57 10.59
C SER A 127 5.75 3.94 9.47
N VAL A 128 5.38 2.98 8.61
CA VAL A 128 4.38 3.18 7.54
C VAL A 128 2.99 3.38 8.14
N GLN A 129 2.60 2.59 9.14
CA GLN A 129 1.30 2.76 9.79
C GLN A 129 1.16 4.14 10.42
N LYS A 130 2.20 4.63 11.10
CA LYS A 130 2.19 5.86 11.89
C LYS A 130 2.45 7.13 11.08
N LEU A 131 3.12 7.04 9.93
CA LEU A 131 3.53 8.22 9.17
C LEU A 131 2.97 8.29 7.74
N VAL A 132 2.18 7.30 7.30
CA VAL A 132 1.60 7.26 5.94
C VAL A 132 0.06 7.38 5.95
N GLY A 133 -0.55 7.65 7.11
CA GLY A 133 -2.00 7.86 7.21
C GLY A 133 -2.82 6.58 7.40
N TYR A 134 -2.26 5.53 8.04
CA TYR A 134 -3.04 4.34 8.43
C TYR A 134 -3.59 4.47 9.87
N SER A 135 -2.71 4.59 10.85
CA SER A 135 -3.00 4.95 12.24
C SER A 135 -2.09 6.10 12.64
N ASP A 136 -2.20 7.18 11.91
CA ASP A 136 -1.28 8.31 11.89
C ASP A 136 -1.09 8.97 13.25
N VAL A 137 0.13 9.39 13.56
CA VAL A 137 0.47 10.08 14.83
C VAL A 137 -0.29 11.39 15.00
N CYS A 138 -0.70 12.05 13.92
CA CYS A 138 -1.55 13.23 13.97
C CYS A 138 -3.05 12.92 14.17
N GLY A 139 -3.43 11.64 14.14
CA GLY A 139 -4.82 11.20 14.27
C GLY A 139 -5.70 11.48 13.05
N VAL A 140 -5.13 11.90 11.93
CA VAL A 140 -5.80 12.17 10.66
C VAL A 140 -5.29 11.22 9.59
N GLY A 141 -6.16 10.82 8.69
CA GLY A 141 -5.84 9.90 7.61
C GLY A 141 -6.47 8.53 7.81
N SER A 142 -6.68 7.81 6.71
CA SER A 142 -7.31 6.51 6.71
C SER A 142 -6.73 5.62 5.63
N LEU A 143 -6.17 4.49 6.02
CA LEU A 143 -5.63 3.47 5.12
C LEU A 143 -4.55 3.95 4.13
N GLY A 144 -3.84 5.04 4.44
CA GLY A 144 -2.88 5.68 3.53
C GLY A 144 -3.53 6.27 2.27
N ARG A 145 -4.82 6.66 2.35
CA ARG A 145 -5.60 7.16 1.22
C ARG A 145 -6.12 8.55 1.46
N ASP A 146 -6.36 9.25 0.35
CA ASP A 146 -7.00 10.56 0.36
C ASP A 146 -7.71 10.82 -0.97
N LEU A 147 -8.55 11.88 -1.01
CA LEU A 147 -9.15 12.39 -2.22
C LEU A 147 -8.20 13.39 -2.88
N GLY A 148 -7.97 13.23 -4.19
CA GLY A 148 -7.07 14.13 -4.88
C GLY A 148 -6.90 13.84 -6.37
N ILE A 149 -5.88 14.48 -6.92
CA ILE A 149 -5.46 14.35 -8.31
C ILE A 149 -3.96 14.00 -8.30
N MET A 150 -3.56 13.02 -9.10
CA MET A 150 -2.18 12.55 -9.18
C MET A 150 -1.76 12.34 -10.63
N ALA A 151 -0.59 12.84 -10.98
CA ALA A 151 0.13 12.50 -12.21
C ALA A 151 1.16 11.41 -11.93
N THR A 152 1.27 10.45 -12.83
CA THR A 152 2.26 9.35 -12.75
C THR A 152 2.86 9.09 -14.12
N GLY A 153 4.08 8.57 -14.16
CA GLY A 153 4.69 8.16 -15.43
C GLY A 153 5.93 7.31 -15.21
N SER A 154 6.36 6.66 -16.29
CA SER A 154 7.52 5.79 -16.37
C SER A 154 8.41 6.30 -17.50
N LEU A 155 9.62 6.73 -17.17
CA LEU A 155 10.54 7.43 -18.05
C LEU A 155 11.74 6.55 -18.38
N PHE A 156 12.38 6.84 -19.53
CA PHE A 156 13.59 6.16 -19.98
C PHE A 156 13.40 4.64 -20.08
N PRO A 157 12.51 4.18 -21.00
CA PRO A 157 12.21 2.76 -21.14
C PRO A 157 13.45 1.98 -21.56
N VAL A 158 13.71 0.87 -20.87
CA VAL A 158 14.73 -0.12 -21.22
C VAL A 158 14.07 -1.46 -21.45
N GLU A 159 14.69 -2.27 -22.28
CA GLU A 159 14.29 -3.65 -22.54
C GLU A 159 15.39 -4.59 -22.06
N THR A 160 15.03 -5.55 -21.22
CA THR A 160 15.98 -6.59 -20.76
C THR A 160 16.23 -7.61 -21.85
N GLN A 161 17.29 -8.40 -21.70
CA GLN A 161 17.59 -9.52 -22.62
C GLN A 161 16.45 -10.53 -22.73
N ASN A 162 15.59 -10.62 -21.71
CA ASN A 162 14.42 -11.49 -21.68
C ASN A 162 13.17 -10.84 -22.30
N GLY A 163 13.28 -9.63 -22.88
CA GLY A 163 12.17 -8.90 -23.51
C GLY A 163 11.26 -8.13 -22.53
N ASP A 164 11.56 -8.11 -21.23
CA ASP A 164 10.84 -7.29 -20.26
C ASP A 164 11.12 -5.80 -20.49
N LYS A 165 10.07 -4.99 -20.53
CA LYS A 165 10.19 -3.52 -20.65
C LYS A 165 9.83 -2.86 -19.31
N PHE A 166 10.68 -1.92 -18.87
CA PHE A 166 10.41 -1.08 -17.68
C PHE A 166 11.07 0.28 -17.84
N GLY A 167 10.58 1.28 -17.12
CA GLY A 167 11.23 2.58 -17.04
C GLY A 167 12.35 2.58 -16.02
N ILE A 168 13.44 3.29 -16.30
CA ILE A 168 14.49 3.50 -15.30
C ILE A 168 13.99 4.38 -14.16
N VAL A 169 13.09 5.33 -14.45
CA VAL A 169 12.54 6.28 -13.47
C VAL A 169 11.04 6.25 -13.52
N ASP A 170 10.41 5.91 -12.38
CA ASP A 170 8.98 6.05 -12.18
C ASP A 170 8.70 7.22 -11.25
N TYR A 171 7.75 8.09 -11.60
CA TYR A 171 7.36 9.22 -10.78
C TYR A 171 5.87 9.21 -10.48
N SER A 172 5.53 9.76 -9.32
CA SER A 172 4.16 10.04 -8.91
C SER A 172 4.14 11.36 -8.14
N ILE A 173 3.29 12.28 -8.52
CA ILE A 173 3.09 13.56 -7.81
C ILE A 173 1.60 13.88 -7.79
N GLY A 174 1.09 14.27 -6.63
CA GLY A 174 -0.33 14.56 -6.48
C GLY A 174 -0.64 15.65 -5.47
N VAL A 175 -1.86 16.16 -5.59
CA VAL A 175 -2.45 17.15 -4.70
C VAL A 175 -3.69 16.53 -4.08
N PHE A 176 -3.79 16.60 -2.75
CA PHE A 176 -4.79 15.89 -1.96
C PHE A 176 -5.49 16.83 -0.96
N ASN A 177 -6.65 16.44 -0.45
CA ASN A 177 -7.36 17.19 0.57
C ASN A 177 -6.63 17.24 1.92
N GLY A 178 -5.85 16.22 2.27
CA GLY A 178 -5.11 16.16 3.53
C GLY A 178 -5.91 15.61 4.71
N ASN A 179 -7.17 15.26 4.55
CA ASN A 179 -8.06 14.81 5.62
C ASN A 179 -8.36 13.30 5.59
N GLY A 180 -7.70 12.56 4.69
CA GLY A 180 -7.84 11.12 4.55
C GLY A 180 -9.09 10.68 3.80
N ALA A 181 -9.22 9.36 3.62
CA ALA A 181 -10.30 8.76 2.86
C ALA A 181 -11.68 9.05 3.46
N ASN A 182 -12.66 9.27 2.57
CA ASN A 182 -14.08 9.50 2.89
C ASN A 182 -14.37 10.78 3.68
N ASN A 183 -13.40 11.70 3.78
CA ASN A 183 -13.55 12.97 4.48
C ASN A 183 -13.47 14.13 3.49
N LEU A 184 -14.28 15.15 3.74
CA LEU A 184 -14.16 16.43 3.04
C LEU A 184 -12.95 17.20 3.56
N ASP A 185 -12.46 18.12 2.74
CA ASP A 185 -11.46 19.08 3.18
C ASP A 185 -12.04 19.95 4.32
N ASN A 186 -11.29 20.09 5.40
CA ASN A 186 -11.71 20.83 6.59
C ASN A 186 -10.84 22.07 6.89
N ASN A 187 -9.88 22.41 6.01
CA ASN A 187 -8.94 23.50 6.29
C ASN A 187 -8.59 24.38 5.09
N ASN A 188 -9.20 24.15 3.93
CA ASN A 188 -8.93 24.85 2.67
C ASN A 188 -7.45 24.81 2.23
N ARG A 189 -6.67 23.88 2.76
CA ARG A 189 -5.27 23.63 2.38
C ARG A 189 -5.19 22.32 1.62
N LYS A 190 -4.25 22.24 0.70
CA LYS A 190 -4.01 21.01 -0.05
C LYS A 190 -2.63 20.48 0.32
N ASP A 191 -2.57 19.16 0.48
CA ASP A 191 -1.34 18.45 0.70
C ASP A 191 -0.71 18.08 -0.65
N ILE A 192 0.60 18.22 -0.76
CA ILE A 192 1.38 17.84 -1.93
C ILE A 192 2.21 16.63 -1.56
N VAL A 193 2.09 15.56 -2.36
CA VAL A 193 2.81 14.32 -2.12
C VAL A 193 3.49 13.87 -3.40
N GLY A 194 4.77 13.53 -3.31
CA GLY A 194 5.54 13.04 -4.44
C GLY A 194 6.38 11.82 -4.08
N ARG A 195 6.55 10.91 -5.05
CA ARG A 195 7.45 9.77 -4.98
C ARG A 195 8.19 9.61 -6.30
N LEU A 196 9.49 9.35 -6.19
CA LEU A 196 10.39 9.00 -7.27
C LEU A 196 10.95 7.60 -6.99
N GLU A 197 10.90 6.73 -7.98
CA GLU A 197 11.51 5.40 -7.94
C GLU A 197 12.51 5.28 -9.08
N VAL A 198 13.68 4.70 -8.79
CA VAL A 198 14.75 4.48 -9.77
C VAL A 198 15.07 2.99 -9.79
N HIS A 199 15.13 2.44 -11.00
CA HIS A 199 15.47 1.04 -11.28
C HIS A 199 16.86 0.99 -11.98
N PRO A 200 17.97 0.93 -11.21
CA PRO A 200 19.32 1.10 -11.77
C PRO A 200 19.79 -0.15 -12.54
N GLY A 201 19.28 -0.30 -13.76
CA GLY A 201 19.67 -1.38 -14.68
C GLY A 201 19.04 -2.75 -14.38
N LEU A 202 18.35 -2.92 -13.25
CA LEU A 202 17.68 -4.16 -12.84
C LEU A 202 16.23 -3.87 -12.48
N LYS A 203 15.29 -4.52 -13.16
CA LYS A 203 13.86 -4.41 -12.83
C LYS A 203 13.54 -4.84 -11.39
N ALA A 204 14.30 -5.79 -10.86
CA ALA A 204 14.13 -6.30 -9.50
C ALA A 204 14.59 -5.31 -8.42
N LEU A 205 15.47 -4.35 -8.74
CA LEU A 205 16.00 -3.37 -7.80
C LEU A 205 15.28 -2.03 -7.96
N THR A 206 14.74 -1.52 -6.86
CA THR A 206 14.08 -0.22 -6.79
C THR A 206 14.70 0.59 -5.67
N LEU A 207 15.12 1.82 -5.97
CA LEU A 207 15.43 2.85 -4.99
C LEU A 207 14.28 3.84 -4.99
N SER A 208 13.78 4.23 -3.81
CA SER A 208 12.60 5.09 -3.69
C SER A 208 12.88 6.26 -2.75
N GLY A 209 12.49 7.46 -3.17
CA GLY A 209 12.40 8.64 -2.33
C GLY A 209 11.01 9.24 -2.41
N SER A 210 10.44 9.66 -1.28
CA SER A 210 9.14 10.33 -1.26
C SER A 210 9.11 11.49 -0.26
N TYR A 211 8.27 12.47 -0.59
CA TYR A 211 8.07 13.65 0.23
C TYR A 211 6.57 13.98 0.33
N TYR A 212 6.14 14.33 1.53
CA TYR A 212 4.79 14.74 1.88
C TYR A 212 4.85 16.11 2.54
N TYR A 213 4.28 17.11 1.90
CA TYR A 213 4.12 18.46 2.45
C TYR A 213 2.65 18.74 2.66
N GLY A 214 2.23 18.96 3.92
CA GLY A 214 0.82 19.16 4.21
C GLY A 214 0.52 19.83 5.54
N LYS A 215 -0.77 20.09 5.71
CA LYS A 215 -1.33 20.59 6.96
C LYS A 215 -2.62 19.85 7.28
N TYR A 216 -2.83 19.54 8.55
CA TYR A 216 -4.05 18.93 9.03
C TYR A 216 -4.74 19.82 10.07
N THR A 217 -6.04 19.64 10.20
CA THR A 217 -6.85 20.31 11.22
C THR A 217 -7.64 19.25 11.95
N LYS A 218 -7.51 19.21 13.26
CA LYS A 218 -8.21 18.22 14.09
C LYS A 218 -9.09 18.92 15.13
N ASP A 219 -8.49 19.71 15.98
CA ASP A 219 -9.17 20.40 17.07
C ASP A 219 -9.04 21.92 16.86
N ASP A 220 -10.01 22.70 17.33
CA ASP A 220 -10.02 24.18 17.36
C ASP A 220 -9.77 24.90 16.02
N ASN A 221 -9.97 24.21 14.88
CA ASN A 221 -9.76 24.73 13.53
C ASN A 221 -8.34 25.28 13.27
N VAL A 222 -7.34 24.81 13.99
CA VAL A 222 -5.94 25.21 13.82
C VAL A 222 -5.25 24.32 12.81
N ASN A 223 -4.58 24.94 11.82
CA ASN A 223 -3.80 24.22 10.81
C ASN A 223 -2.43 23.80 11.36
N CYS A 224 -2.25 22.54 11.64
CA CYS A 224 -1.02 21.94 12.13
C CYS A 224 -0.15 21.38 11.00
N THR A 225 1.16 21.50 11.13
CA THR A 225 2.12 20.98 10.14
C THR A 225 2.12 19.44 10.10
N ARG A 226 2.21 18.90 8.87
CA ARG A 226 2.40 17.47 8.60
C ARG A 226 3.39 17.30 7.44
N ASP A 227 4.69 17.41 7.75
CA ASP A 227 5.75 17.29 6.76
C ASP A 227 6.53 16.02 6.99
N ARG A 228 6.77 15.24 5.91
CA ARG A 228 7.39 13.92 6.00
C ARG A 228 8.23 13.62 4.79
N TRP A 229 9.26 12.82 4.99
CA TRP A 229 10.04 12.24 3.91
C TRP A 229 10.35 10.79 4.18
N ALA A 230 10.57 10.03 3.12
CA ALA A 230 10.95 8.63 3.19
C ALA A 230 12.00 8.33 2.12
N ALA A 231 12.92 7.43 2.48
CA ALA A 231 13.91 6.87 1.57
C ALA A 231 14.00 5.37 1.78
N GLY A 232 13.91 4.60 0.72
CA GLY A 232 13.88 3.14 0.80
C GLY A 232 14.48 2.46 -0.42
N ALA A 233 14.74 1.18 -0.26
CA ALA A 233 15.21 0.31 -1.33
C ALA A 233 14.49 -1.04 -1.25
N GLN A 234 14.29 -1.65 -2.42
CA GLN A 234 13.72 -2.98 -2.53
C GLN A 234 14.46 -3.77 -3.60
N TYR A 235 14.76 -5.02 -3.30
CA TYR A 235 15.07 -6.04 -4.29
C TYR A 235 13.97 -7.10 -4.26
N ASN A 236 13.37 -7.38 -5.42
CA ASN A 236 12.34 -8.41 -5.55
C ASN A 236 12.43 -9.04 -6.94
N ASP A 237 12.96 -10.24 -7.02
CA ASP A 237 13.05 -11.05 -8.26
C ASP A 237 11.94 -12.11 -8.37
N GLY A 238 10.98 -12.09 -7.43
CA GLY A 238 9.91 -13.06 -7.32
C GLY A 238 10.21 -14.20 -6.34
N ASN A 239 11.48 -14.54 -6.12
CA ASN A 239 11.91 -15.52 -5.12
C ASN A 239 12.43 -14.84 -3.86
N LEU A 240 13.42 -13.97 -3.99
CA LEU A 240 13.99 -13.21 -2.90
C LEU A 240 13.31 -11.85 -2.81
N VAL A 241 12.83 -11.48 -1.62
CA VAL A 241 12.34 -10.15 -1.30
C VAL A 241 13.22 -9.59 -0.20
N ILE A 242 13.87 -8.46 -0.48
CA ILE A 242 14.55 -7.64 0.53
C ILE A 242 13.99 -6.23 0.36
N ARG A 243 13.47 -5.63 1.42
CA ARG A 243 12.99 -4.26 1.42
C ARG A 243 13.34 -3.58 2.73
N GLY A 244 13.75 -2.31 2.63
CA GLY A 244 13.98 -1.46 3.78
C GLY A 244 13.62 -0.03 3.47
N GLU A 245 13.16 0.69 4.47
CA GLU A 245 12.77 2.10 4.36
C GLU A 245 12.98 2.82 5.68
N TYR A 246 13.43 4.06 5.60
CA TYR A 246 13.46 5.03 6.70
C TYR A 246 12.42 6.11 6.41
N ILE A 247 11.60 6.44 7.40
CA ILE A 247 10.60 7.50 7.32
C ILE A 247 10.81 8.45 8.50
N SER A 248 10.81 9.75 8.21
CA SER A 248 10.86 10.80 9.23
C SER A 248 9.79 11.86 8.96
N GLY A 249 9.29 12.49 10.01
CA GLY A 249 8.27 13.51 9.87
C GLY A 249 8.14 14.44 11.05
N THR A 250 7.76 15.68 10.73
CA THR A 250 7.39 16.70 11.70
C THR A 250 5.86 16.77 11.78
N THR A 251 5.33 16.68 12.99
CA THR A 251 3.90 16.79 13.28
C THR A 251 3.67 17.97 14.21
N GLY A 252 2.95 18.98 13.75
CA GLY A 252 2.49 20.11 14.57
C GLY A 252 1.37 19.65 15.52
N VAL A 253 1.28 20.27 16.68
CA VAL A 253 0.23 20.00 17.66
C VAL A 253 -0.31 21.36 18.13
N ALA A 254 -1.64 21.53 18.07
CA ALA A 254 -2.28 22.70 18.65
C ALA A 254 -2.29 22.58 20.17
N HIS A 255 -1.81 23.60 20.87
CA HIS A 255 -1.95 23.71 22.33
C HIS A 255 -3.39 24.10 22.68
N THR A 256 -4.00 23.38 23.60
CA THR A 256 -5.37 23.62 24.05
C THR A 256 -5.52 24.94 24.84
N VAL A 257 -4.42 25.45 25.41
CA VAL A 257 -4.43 26.65 26.26
C VAL A 257 -4.14 27.95 25.47
N ILE A 258 -3.33 27.85 24.42
CA ILE A 258 -2.97 28.94 23.54
C ILE A 258 -3.00 28.43 22.11
N PRO A 259 -4.13 28.58 21.38
CA PRO A 259 -4.28 28.01 20.01
C PRO A 259 -3.27 28.57 19.00
N GLU A 260 -2.66 29.72 19.26
CA GLU A 260 -1.64 30.31 18.40
C GLU A 260 -0.22 29.74 18.65
N ASP A 261 -0.01 29.06 19.78
CA ASP A 261 1.26 28.40 20.10
C ASP A 261 1.23 26.95 19.58
N LEU A 262 1.78 26.77 18.39
CA LEU A 262 1.91 25.47 17.76
C LEU A 262 3.19 24.78 18.24
N GLY A 263 3.03 23.82 19.15
CA GLY A 263 4.08 22.85 19.42
C GLY A 263 4.28 21.93 18.20
N TYR A 264 5.39 21.23 18.17
CA TYR A 264 5.64 20.15 17.20
C TYR A 264 6.50 19.06 17.83
N PHE A 265 6.41 17.86 17.26
CA PHE A 265 7.31 16.77 17.54
C PHE A 265 7.79 16.12 16.24
N ASN A 266 8.98 15.51 16.30
CA ASN A 266 9.56 14.78 15.20
C ASN A 266 9.45 13.28 15.46
N SER A 267 8.85 12.58 14.52
CA SER A 267 8.77 11.14 14.52
C SER A 267 9.75 10.55 13.51
N ASN A 268 10.31 9.40 13.82
CA ASN A 268 11.09 8.63 12.87
C ASN A 268 10.91 7.13 13.08
N GLY A 269 11.16 6.38 12.03
CA GLY A 269 11.15 4.95 12.10
C GLY A 269 11.74 4.33 10.84
N TYR A 270 12.16 3.09 10.97
CA TYR A 270 12.72 2.32 9.87
C TYR A 270 12.37 0.85 10.03
N TYR A 271 12.44 0.14 8.92
CA TYR A 271 12.27 -1.30 8.90
C TYR A 271 13.17 -1.94 7.85
N GLY A 272 13.44 -3.21 8.06
CA GLY A 272 14.02 -4.11 7.08
C GLY A 272 13.28 -5.43 7.07
N VAL A 273 12.90 -5.94 5.91
CA VAL A 273 12.26 -7.23 5.72
C VAL A 273 13.04 -8.06 4.71
N ILE A 274 13.20 -9.34 4.99
CA ILE A 274 13.76 -10.32 4.08
C ILE A 274 12.89 -11.57 4.08
N GLY A 275 12.57 -12.08 2.90
CA GLY A 275 11.84 -13.33 2.73
C GLY A 275 12.28 -14.07 1.47
N TYR A 276 12.20 -15.39 1.48
CA TYR A 276 12.56 -16.21 0.33
C TYR A 276 11.46 -17.22 0.02
N ASN A 277 11.03 -17.25 -1.24
CA ASN A 277 10.00 -18.16 -1.75
C ASN A 277 10.61 -19.50 -2.18
N PHE A 278 10.35 -20.54 -1.42
CA PHE A 278 10.62 -21.91 -1.80
C PHE A 278 9.41 -22.49 -2.54
N GLN A 279 9.62 -22.92 -3.77
CA GLN A 279 8.57 -23.53 -4.61
C GLN A 279 8.68 -25.04 -4.56
N ALA A 280 7.58 -25.74 -4.25
CA ALA A 280 7.47 -27.19 -4.28
C ALA A 280 6.21 -27.59 -5.07
N GLY A 281 6.38 -27.82 -6.38
CA GLY A 281 5.25 -28.02 -7.29
C GLY A 281 4.37 -26.77 -7.36
N GLU A 282 3.09 -26.91 -7.06
CA GLU A 282 2.15 -25.79 -7.01
C GLU A 282 2.15 -25.06 -5.64
N GLN A 283 2.76 -25.65 -4.63
CA GLN A 283 2.82 -25.10 -3.29
C GLN A 283 4.01 -24.16 -3.15
N LYS A 284 3.86 -23.16 -2.30
CA LYS A 284 4.91 -22.18 -2.00
C LYS A 284 4.99 -21.94 -0.51
N ILE A 285 6.21 -21.89 0.02
CA ILE A 285 6.52 -21.55 1.41
C ILE A 285 7.49 -20.38 1.40
N MET A 286 7.24 -19.37 2.25
CA MET A 286 8.10 -18.20 2.39
C MET A 286 8.36 -17.93 3.88
N PRO A 287 9.49 -18.40 4.44
CA PRO A 287 9.99 -17.84 5.68
C PRO A 287 10.34 -16.37 5.49
N VAL A 288 10.11 -15.57 6.54
CA VAL A 288 10.32 -14.13 6.52
C VAL A 288 10.80 -13.64 7.87
N LEU A 289 11.69 -12.66 7.84
CA LEU A 289 12.16 -11.91 9.00
C LEU A 289 11.92 -10.44 8.76
N ARG A 290 11.48 -9.70 9.80
CA ARG A 290 11.36 -8.24 9.77
C ARG A 290 11.86 -7.67 11.10
N TYR A 291 12.69 -6.65 11.01
CA TYR A 291 13.05 -5.78 12.10
C TYR A 291 12.48 -4.39 11.84
N GLU A 292 11.94 -3.77 12.88
CA GLU A 292 11.38 -2.42 12.82
C GLU A 292 11.79 -1.63 14.05
N HIS A 293 11.95 -0.33 13.87
CA HIS A 293 12.06 0.64 14.94
C HIS A 293 11.14 1.82 14.66
N PHE A 294 10.48 2.32 15.69
CA PHE A 294 9.67 3.53 15.59
C PHE A 294 9.75 4.35 16.87
N THR A 295 9.98 5.66 16.70
CA THR A 295 9.92 6.65 17.77
C THR A 295 8.88 7.71 17.40
N LYS A 296 7.85 7.85 18.24
CA LYS A 296 6.79 8.83 18.02
C LYS A 296 7.28 10.27 18.19
N ASP A 297 8.07 10.50 19.23
CA ASP A 297 8.66 11.81 19.55
C ASP A 297 10.14 11.62 19.87
N ALA A 298 10.99 12.06 18.95
CA ALA A 298 12.44 11.93 19.05
C ALA A 298 13.07 12.81 20.16
N SER A 299 12.32 13.73 20.75
CA SER A 299 12.77 14.54 21.90
C SER A 299 12.69 13.76 23.22
N ILE A 300 11.90 12.68 23.24
CA ILE A 300 11.72 11.84 24.42
C ILE A 300 12.83 10.78 24.47
N ALA A 301 13.71 10.87 25.43
CA ALA A 301 14.73 9.87 25.66
C ALA A 301 14.10 8.49 25.93
N LYS A 302 14.59 7.45 25.24
CA LYS A 302 14.05 6.08 25.32
C LYS A 302 12.56 5.98 24.94
N GLY A 303 12.09 6.80 24.01
CA GLY A 303 10.72 6.78 23.50
C GLY A 303 10.49 5.79 22.36
N GLY A 304 11.52 5.04 21.95
CA GLY A 304 11.48 4.11 20.84
C GLY A 304 10.91 2.74 21.21
N THR A 305 10.43 2.05 20.18
CA THR A 305 9.97 0.66 20.26
C THR A 305 10.57 -0.12 19.11
N ASN A 306 11.06 -1.32 19.39
CA ASN A 306 11.61 -2.25 18.42
C ASN A 306 10.68 -3.45 18.26
N TRP A 307 10.50 -3.93 17.03
CA TRP A 307 9.78 -5.16 16.73
C TRP A 307 10.71 -6.13 16.00
N TYR A 308 10.84 -7.31 16.52
CA TYR A 308 11.54 -8.43 15.90
C TYR A 308 10.51 -9.45 15.51
N THR A 309 10.24 -9.58 14.21
CA THR A 309 9.20 -10.47 13.72
C THR A 309 9.80 -11.59 12.87
N VAL A 310 9.41 -12.82 13.20
CA VAL A 310 9.64 -14.00 12.37
C VAL A 310 8.30 -14.52 11.90
N GLY A 311 8.21 -14.85 10.63
CA GLY A 311 6.96 -15.32 10.03
C GLY A 311 7.17 -16.42 9.01
N ILE A 312 6.10 -17.12 8.70
CA ILE A 312 6.03 -18.08 7.63
C ILE A 312 4.74 -17.88 6.85
N ASN A 313 4.85 -17.80 5.54
CA ASN A 313 3.72 -17.80 4.62
C ASN A 313 3.69 -19.14 3.90
N TYR A 314 2.49 -19.73 3.77
CA TYR A 314 2.27 -20.98 3.05
C TYR A 314 1.10 -20.85 2.08
N TRP A 315 1.35 -21.15 0.82
CA TRP A 315 0.33 -21.20 -0.23
C TRP A 315 0.13 -22.64 -0.69
N PRO A 316 -0.86 -23.37 -0.14
CA PRO A 316 -1.26 -24.69 -0.65
C PRO A 316 -1.86 -24.59 -2.05
N LEU A 317 -2.50 -23.47 -2.37
CA LEU A 317 -3.09 -23.12 -3.66
C LEU A 317 -2.73 -21.67 -3.99
N LYS A 318 -2.70 -21.28 -5.27
CA LYS A 318 -2.43 -19.91 -5.72
C LYS A 318 -3.38 -18.86 -5.10
N SER A 319 -4.62 -19.26 -4.80
CA SER A 319 -5.66 -18.40 -4.23
C SER A 319 -5.73 -18.41 -2.70
N VAL A 320 -5.07 -19.36 -2.03
CA VAL A 320 -5.14 -19.53 -0.56
C VAL A 320 -3.76 -19.29 0.05
N ASN A 321 -3.71 -18.48 1.09
CA ASN A 321 -2.48 -18.21 1.84
C ASN A 321 -2.73 -18.29 3.34
N PHE A 322 -1.88 -19.04 4.03
CA PHE A 322 -1.75 -19.05 5.48
C PHE A 322 -0.51 -18.25 5.88
N LYS A 323 -0.65 -17.37 6.86
CA LYS A 323 0.46 -16.67 7.51
C LYS A 323 0.45 -16.98 8.99
N LEU A 324 1.64 -17.18 9.53
CA LEU A 324 1.85 -17.25 10.97
C LEU A 324 3.05 -16.38 11.30
N ASP A 325 2.84 -15.37 12.11
CA ASP A 325 3.87 -14.41 12.53
C ASP A 325 3.98 -14.38 14.05
N TYR A 326 5.20 -14.36 14.56
CA TYR A 326 5.52 -14.08 15.94
C TYR A 326 6.36 -12.80 16.01
N SER A 327 6.01 -11.89 16.89
CA SER A 327 6.75 -10.65 17.12
C SER A 327 7.10 -10.48 18.60
N LEU A 328 8.37 -10.23 18.88
CA LEU A 328 8.83 -9.63 20.13
C LEU A 328 8.76 -8.11 19.99
N VAL A 329 8.03 -7.46 20.87
CA VAL A 329 7.90 -5.99 20.93
C VAL A 329 8.68 -5.49 22.14
N GLN A 330 9.78 -4.81 21.89
CA GLN A 330 10.68 -4.31 22.91
C GLN A 330 10.61 -2.79 22.98
N LYS A 331 10.11 -2.27 24.08
CA LYS A 331 10.12 -0.82 24.35
C LYS A 331 11.46 -0.42 24.95
N GLU A 332 12.00 0.73 24.57
CA GLU A 332 13.21 1.27 25.18
C GLU A 332 13.01 1.66 26.66
N ALA A 333 11.78 2.04 27.01
CA ALA A 333 11.34 2.24 28.38
C ALA A 333 10.00 1.51 28.59
N GLY A 334 9.99 0.55 29.50
CA GLY A 334 8.82 -0.28 29.83
C GLY A 334 9.00 -1.74 29.47
N ASP A 335 7.97 -2.54 29.73
CA ASP A 335 8.01 -3.98 29.62
C ASP A 335 7.92 -4.44 28.17
N ASN A 336 8.56 -5.54 27.87
CA ASN A 336 8.46 -6.24 26.62
C ASN A 336 7.06 -6.87 26.48
N SER A 337 6.66 -7.12 25.25
CA SER A 337 5.44 -7.87 24.98
C SER A 337 5.63 -8.77 23.75
N HIS A 338 4.74 -9.74 23.63
CA HIS A 338 4.81 -10.72 22.55
C HIS A 338 3.50 -10.73 21.80
N ARG A 339 3.59 -10.99 20.49
CA ARG A 339 2.42 -11.05 19.61
C ARG A 339 2.52 -12.27 18.71
N VAL A 340 1.42 -13.01 18.64
CA VAL A 340 1.22 -14.08 17.64
C VAL A 340 0.05 -13.72 16.74
N VAL A 341 0.25 -13.82 15.43
CA VAL A 341 -0.79 -13.54 14.44
C VAL A 341 -0.88 -14.70 13.44
N GLY A 342 -2.05 -15.30 13.36
CA GLY A 342 -2.41 -16.23 12.31
C GLY A 342 -3.38 -15.61 11.32
N ILE A 343 -3.13 -15.72 10.02
CA ILE A 343 -4.04 -15.22 8.97
C ILE A 343 -4.32 -16.30 7.94
N LEU A 344 -5.59 -16.51 7.64
CA LEU A 344 -6.05 -17.24 6.47
C LEU A 344 -6.58 -16.23 5.45
N SER A 345 -6.03 -16.25 4.24
CA SER A 345 -6.45 -15.41 3.12
C SER A 345 -6.94 -16.24 1.96
N TYR A 346 -8.02 -15.80 1.32
CA TYR A 346 -8.51 -16.33 0.05
C TYR A 346 -8.68 -15.20 -0.95
N LYS A 347 -8.17 -15.39 -2.19
CA LYS A 347 -8.30 -14.44 -3.32
C LYS A 347 -9.19 -15.03 -4.40
N PHE A 348 -10.00 -14.18 -5.04
CA PHE A 348 -10.89 -14.54 -6.17
C PHE A 348 -10.88 -13.45 -7.24
#